data_fca6d940ace162ac2fe6d0971c0886b7
#
_entry.id   fca6d940ace162ac2fe6d0971c0886b7
#
_cell.length_a   1.000
_cell.length_b   1.000
_cell.length_c   1.000
_cell.angle_alpha   90.00
_cell.angle_beta   90.00
_cell.angle_gamma   90.00
#
_symmetry.space_group_name_H-M   'P 1'
#
loop_
_entity.id
_entity.type
_entity.pdbx_description
1 polymer ?
#
loop_
_entity_poly.entity_id
_entity_poly.type
_entity_poly.pdbx_seq_one_letter_code
_entity_poly.pdbx_strand_id
1 'polypeptide(L)'
;MPDNTAQRIRYGRLISVAFGLLCIGLGLNGLIGGVNLGSLHIPPRWDPAVVTFPVALRAECWFFIAYACLLFFPWRRIENRKVWNGLFALLCVASVLFAFTMICEVMAKNYIAQNAHLKAKIPVFQAVLLFLGLGQIPIELFSRKPELLD
;
A
#
# COMPACT_ATOMS: atom_id res chain seq x y z
N MET A 1 -2.23 26.04 24.05
CA MET A 1 -2.06 25.69 22.63
C MET A 1 -2.58 24.26 22.44
N PRO A 2 -3.47 24.01 21.51
CA PRO A 2 -3.91 22.63 21.27
C PRO A 2 -2.70 21.78 20.89
N ASP A 3 -2.63 20.63 21.50
CA ASP A 3 -1.51 19.71 21.42
C ASP A 3 -1.31 19.26 19.95
N ASN A 4 -0.36 19.88 19.25
CA ASN A 4 -0.05 19.58 17.85
C ASN A 4 0.28 18.09 17.64
N THR A 5 0.70 17.41 18.70
CA THR A 5 1.03 15.98 18.68
C THR A 5 -0.22 15.12 18.50
N ALA A 6 -1.29 15.39 19.26
CA ALA A 6 -2.55 14.64 19.12
C ALA A 6 -3.18 14.83 17.73
N GLN A 7 -3.07 16.02 17.18
CA GLN A 7 -3.57 16.34 15.84
C GLN A 7 -2.76 15.61 14.75
N ARG A 8 -1.43 15.58 14.84
CA ARG A 8 -0.55 14.84 13.92
C ARG A 8 -0.85 13.34 13.94
N ILE A 9 -1.07 12.76 15.13
CA ILE A 9 -1.44 11.34 15.26
C ILE A 9 -2.79 11.06 14.58
N ARG A 10 -3.78 11.94 14.73
CA ARG A 10 -5.09 11.80 14.06
C ARG A 10 -4.96 11.83 12.54
N TYR A 11 -4.20 12.77 11.99
CA TYR A 11 -3.96 12.85 10.55
C TYR A 11 -3.19 11.63 10.02
N GLY A 12 -2.16 11.19 10.73
CA GLY A 12 -1.43 9.97 10.37
C GLY A 12 -2.34 8.74 10.30
N ARG A 13 -3.23 8.57 11.27
CA ARG A 13 -4.21 7.48 11.28
C ARG A 13 -5.20 7.59 10.13
N LEU A 14 -5.68 8.78 9.81
CA LEU A 14 -6.58 9.00 8.69
C LEU A 14 -5.90 8.62 7.36
N ILE A 15 -4.65 9.02 7.16
CA ILE A 15 -3.87 8.65 5.98
C ILE A 15 -3.70 7.13 5.90
N SER A 16 -3.37 6.46 7.01
CA SER A 16 -3.22 5.00 7.04
C SER A 16 -4.53 4.27 6.71
N VAL A 17 -5.66 4.76 7.22
CA VAL A 17 -6.98 4.18 6.92
C VAL A 17 -7.34 4.40 5.45
N ALA A 18 -7.18 5.60 4.94
CA ALA A 18 -7.45 5.93 3.55
C ALA A 18 -6.57 5.09 2.60
N PHE A 19 -5.29 4.95 2.91
CA PHE A 19 -4.38 4.12 2.15
C PHE A 19 -4.73 2.63 2.22
N GLY A 20 -5.13 2.13 3.39
CA GLY A 20 -5.61 0.76 3.55
C GLY A 20 -6.86 0.49 2.71
N LEU A 21 -7.84 1.40 2.69
CA LEU A 21 -9.02 1.29 1.83
C LEU A 21 -8.64 1.29 0.34
N LEU A 22 -7.68 2.12 -0.05
CA LEU A 22 -7.13 2.12 -1.40
C LEU A 22 -6.50 0.77 -1.77
N CYS A 23 -5.70 0.18 -0.87
CA CYS A 23 -5.09 -1.14 -1.08
C CYS A 23 -6.14 -2.25 -1.22
N ILE A 24 -7.20 -2.24 -0.40
CA ILE A 24 -8.34 -3.17 -0.57
C ILE A 24 -8.98 -2.98 -1.93
N GLY A 25 -9.29 -1.75 -2.30
CA GLY A 25 -9.91 -1.44 -3.60
C GLY A 25 -9.07 -1.92 -4.77
N LEU A 26 -7.76 -1.69 -4.74
CA LEU A 26 -6.83 -2.15 -5.77
C LEU A 26 -6.73 -3.68 -5.82
N GLY A 27 -6.64 -4.33 -4.67
CA GLY A 27 -6.61 -5.79 -4.59
C GLY A 27 -7.88 -6.43 -5.13
N LEU A 28 -9.04 -5.96 -4.70
CA LEU A 28 -10.34 -6.45 -5.17
C LEU A 28 -10.55 -6.15 -6.66
N ASN A 29 -10.20 -4.95 -7.13
CA ASN A 29 -10.27 -4.60 -8.55
C ASN A 29 -9.45 -5.55 -9.41
N GLY A 30 -8.23 -5.88 -8.99
CA GLY A 30 -7.38 -6.83 -9.68
C GLY A 30 -7.92 -8.27 -9.67
N LEU A 31 -8.55 -8.71 -8.57
CA LEU A 31 -9.14 -10.04 -8.45
C LEU A 31 -10.44 -10.20 -9.26
N ILE A 32 -11.25 -9.15 -9.34
CA ILE A 32 -12.57 -9.16 -10.01
C ILE A 32 -12.43 -8.89 -11.52
N GLY A 33 -11.29 -8.39 -11.98
CA GLY A 33 -11.06 -8.08 -13.40
C GLY A 33 -11.62 -6.72 -13.86
N GLY A 34 -11.78 -5.79 -12.93
CA GLY A 34 -12.27 -4.44 -13.19
C GLY A 34 -13.68 -4.19 -12.65
N VAL A 35 -14.07 -2.94 -12.60
CA VAL A 35 -15.37 -2.51 -12.06
C VAL A 35 -16.05 -1.53 -13.01
N ASN A 36 -17.32 -1.78 -13.26
CA ASN A 36 -18.20 -0.87 -13.99
C ASN A 36 -19.06 -0.06 -13.01
N LEU A 37 -18.91 1.25 -13.04
CA LEU A 37 -19.71 2.21 -12.26
C LEU A 37 -20.54 3.07 -13.22
N GLY A 38 -21.69 2.54 -13.67
CA GLY A 38 -22.53 3.23 -14.63
C GLY A 38 -21.82 3.48 -15.96
N SER A 39 -21.62 4.75 -16.34
CA SER A 39 -20.87 5.13 -17.54
C SER A 39 -19.35 5.10 -17.38
N LEU A 40 -18.86 4.94 -16.15
CA LEU A 40 -17.42 4.88 -15.85
C LEU A 40 -16.97 3.43 -15.77
N HIS A 41 -16.08 3.04 -16.67
CA HIS A 41 -15.37 1.76 -16.60
C HIS A 41 -14.03 1.96 -15.93
N ILE A 42 -13.84 1.34 -14.76
CA ILE A 42 -12.53 1.24 -14.10
C ILE A 42 -11.92 -0.08 -14.54
N PRO A 43 -10.89 -0.07 -15.42
CA PRO A 43 -10.29 -1.29 -15.93
C PRO A 43 -9.66 -2.07 -14.77
N PRO A 44 -9.46 -3.40 -14.93
CA PRO A 44 -8.72 -4.17 -13.95
C PRO A 44 -7.35 -3.55 -13.78
N ARG A 45 -6.86 -3.52 -12.55
CA ARG A 45 -5.52 -3.00 -12.25
C ARG A 45 -4.45 -3.66 -13.11
N TRP A 46 -4.66 -4.91 -13.43
CA TRP A 46 -3.80 -5.75 -14.24
C TRP A 46 -4.45 -5.99 -15.61
N ASP A 47 -3.97 -5.28 -16.60
CA ASP A 47 -4.33 -5.60 -17.97
C ASP A 47 -3.58 -6.88 -18.39
N PRO A 48 -4.29 -7.94 -18.82
CA PRO A 48 -3.66 -9.17 -19.31
C PRO A 48 -2.66 -8.94 -20.46
N ALA A 49 -2.86 -7.88 -21.24
CA ALA A 49 -1.92 -7.47 -22.28
C ALA A 49 -0.58 -6.96 -21.74
N VAL A 50 -0.54 -6.56 -20.46
CA VAL A 50 0.63 -5.94 -19.82
C VAL A 50 1.37 -6.91 -18.93
N VAL A 51 0.74 -7.99 -18.45
CA VAL A 51 1.34 -8.90 -17.47
C VAL A 51 1.17 -10.36 -17.88
N THR A 52 2.29 -11.02 -18.01
CA THR A 52 2.40 -12.42 -18.46
C THR A 52 2.27 -13.48 -17.36
N PHE A 53 2.12 -13.06 -16.08
CA PHE A 53 2.12 -14.01 -14.95
C PHE A 53 0.84 -13.91 -14.10
N PRO A 54 -0.23 -14.63 -14.44
CA PRO A 54 -1.51 -14.55 -13.70
C PRO A 54 -1.40 -14.98 -12.23
N VAL A 55 -0.48 -15.88 -11.90
CA VAL A 55 -0.26 -16.34 -10.52
C VAL A 55 0.37 -15.24 -9.66
N ALA A 56 1.42 -14.57 -10.19
CA ALA A 56 2.07 -13.46 -9.49
C ALA A 56 1.11 -12.29 -9.24
N LEU A 57 0.22 -12.02 -10.20
CA LEU A 57 -0.80 -10.99 -10.07
C LEU A 57 -1.81 -11.27 -8.96
N ARG A 58 -2.30 -12.50 -8.90
CA ARG A 58 -3.22 -12.90 -7.83
C ARG A 58 -2.55 -12.83 -6.46
N ALA A 59 -1.29 -13.28 -6.37
CA ALA A 59 -0.52 -13.18 -5.14
C ALA A 59 -0.34 -11.72 -4.70
N GLU A 60 -0.08 -10.81 -5.63
CA GLU A 60 0.04 -9.39 -5.33
C GLU A 60 -1.28 -8.76 -4.88
N CYS A 61 -2.41 -9.11 -5.51
CA CYS A 61 -3.72 -8.64 -5.08
C CYS A 61 -4.03 -9.09 -3.65
N TRP A 62 -3.76 -10.33 -3.30
CA TRP A 62 -3.89 -10.85 -1.94
C TRP A 62 -2.94 -10.19 -0.97
N PHE A 63 -1.72 -9.89 -1.41
CA PHE A 63 -0.76 -9.14 -0.60
C PHE A 63 -1.28 -7.74 -0.24
N PHE A 64 -1.90 -7.01 -1.18
CA PHE A 64 -2.50 -5.71 -0.89
C PHE A 64 -3.63 -5.79 0.12
N ILE A 65 -4.48 -6.81 0.02
CA ILE A 65 -5.56 -7.03 0.99
C ILE A 65 -4.97 -7.35 2.36
N ALA A 66 -3.98 -8.23 2.45
CA ALA A 66 -3.31 -8.57 3.69
C ALA A 66 -2.59 -7.36 4.33
N TYR A 67 -1.93 -6.56 3.51
CA TYR A 67 -1.29 -5.31 3.95
C TYR A 67 -2.31 -4.31 4.50
N ALA A 68 -3.45 -4.15 3.83
CA ALA A 68 -4.54 -3.32 4.32
C ALA A 68 -5.08 -3.83 5.67
N CYS A 69 -5.26 -5.15 5.82
CA CYS A 69 -5.67 -5.75 7.09
C CYS A 69 -4.66 -5.44 8.22
N LEU A 70 -3.37 -5.45 7.91
CA LEU A 70 -2.32 -5.06 8.86
C LEU A 70 -2.47 -3.59 9.28
N LEU A 71 -2.79 -2.68 8.34
CA LEU A 71 -3.01 -1.26 8.64
C LEU A 71 -4.25 -1.01 9.50
N PHE A 72 -5.31 -1.81 9.33
CA PHE A 72 -6.54 -1.71 10.12
C PHE A 72 -6.47 -2.43 11.46
N PHE A 73 -5.54 -3.34 11.63
CA PHE A 73 -5.43 -4.11 12.86
C PHE A 73 -5.14 -3.18 14.06
N PRO A 74 -5.86 -3.35 15.20
CA PRO A 74 -5.75 -2.45 16.35
C PRO A 74 -4.49 -2.72 17.21
N TRP A 75 -3.39 -3.12 16.60
CA TRP A 75 -2.14 -3.44 17.27
C TRP A 75 -1.52 -2.24 18.03
N ARG A 76 -1.94 -1.02 17.69
CA ARG A 76 -1.58 0.21 18.41
C ARG A 76 -2.12 0.25 19.84
N ARG A 77 -3.13 -0.59 20.17
CA ARG A 77 -3.71 -0.72 21.51
C ARG A 77 -2.98 -1.76 22.36
N ILE A 78 -2.07 -2.51 21.76
CA ILE A 78 -1.32 -3.57 22.46
C ILE A 78 -0.29 -2.90 23.37
N GLU A 79 -0.34 -3.23 24.64
CA GLU A 79 0.55 -2.68 25.68
C GLU A 79 1.86 -3.48 25.77
N ASN A 80 1.85 -4.73 25.34
CA ASN A 80 3.04 -5.57 25.39
C ASN A 80 4.09 -5.10 24.36
N ARG A 81 5.21 -4.58 24.87
CA ARG A 81 6.32 -4.04 24.06
C ARG A 81 6.87 -5.03 23.04
N LYS A 82 7.01 -6.32 23.41
CA LYS A 82 7.56 -7.34 22.51
C LYS A 82 6.62 -7.58 21.33
N VAL A 83 5.31 -7.68 21.60
CA VAL A 83 4.29 -7.88 20.56
C VAL A 83 4.22 -6.66 19.67
N TRP A 84 4.23 -5.46 20.25
CA TRP A 84 4.21 -4.21 19.48
C TRP A 84 5.42 -4.10 18.56
N ASN A 85 6.64 -4.39 19.05
CA ASN A 85 7.85 -4.36 18.24
C ASN A 85 7.81 -5.39 17.11
N GLY A 86 7.28 -6.58 17.35
CA GLY A 86 7.11 -7.61 16.32
C GLY A 86 6.15 -7.17 15.22
N LEU A 87 5.02 -6.56 15.58
CA LEU A 87 4.06 -6.03 14.61
C LEU A 87 4.60 -4.82 13.84
N PHE A 88 5.38 -3.98 14.50
CA PHE A 88 6.05 -2.86 13.83
C PHE A 88 7.11 -3.36 12.84
N ALA A 89 7.91 -4.36 13.20
CA ALA A 89 8.84 -4.99 12.28
C ALA A 89 8.12 -5.63 11.08
N LEU A 90 6.99 -6.29 11.30
CA LEU A 90 6.15 -6.82 10.23
C LEU A 90 5.63 -5.72 9.32
N LEU A 91 5.19 -4.59 9.87
CA LEU A 91 4.76 -3.43 9.08
C LEU A 91 5.91 -2.87 8.24
N CYS A 92 7.11 -2.76 8.81
CA CYS A 92 8.29 -2.29 8.06
C CYS A 92 8.60 -3.21 6.88
N VAL A 93 8.63 -4.53 7.09
CA VAL A 93 8.86 -5.51 6.03
C VAL A 93 7.76 -5.42 4.96
N ALA A 94 6.51 -5.39 5.37
CA ALA A 94 5.38 -5.29 4.46
C ALA A 94 5.42 -3.99 3.63
N SER A 95 5.77 -2.86 4.24
CA SER A 95 5.88 -1.56 3.55
C SER A 95 7.03 -1.54 2.54
N VAL A 96 8.17 -2.15 2.87
CA VAL A 96 9.31 -2.29 1.95
C VAL A 96 8.96 -3.22 0.79
N LEU A 97 8.30 -4.36 1.05
CA LEU A 97 7.83 -5.26 0.02
C LEU A 97 6.81 -4.59 -0.90
N PHE A 98 5.90 -3.80 -0.32
CA PHE A 98 4.94 -3.01 -1.10
C PHE A 98 5.65 -2.03 -2.04
N ALA A 99 6.64 -1.29 -1.54
CA ALA A 99 7.43 -0.36 -2.33
C ALA A 99 8.21 -1.09 -3.45
N PHE A 100 8.81 -2.24 -3.13
CA PHE A 100 9.48 -3.08 -4.10
C PHE A 100 8.53 -3.56 -5.21
N THR A 101 7.34 -4.00 -4.86
CA THR A 101 6.29 -4.39 -5.82
C THR A 101 5.95 -3.23 -6.76
N MET A 102 5.80 -2.02 -6.24
CA MET A 102 5.53 -0.84 -7.08
C MET A 102 6.69 -0.55 -8.05
N ILE A 103 7.93 -0.69 -7.61
CA ILE A 103 9.11 -0.52 -8.47
C ILE A 103 9.13 -1.57 -9.59
N CYS A 104 8.91 -2.83 -9.25
CA CYS A 104 8.86 -3.92 -10.24
C CYS A 104 7.75 -3.70 -11.28
N GLU A 105 6.58 -3.22 -10.86
CA GLU A 105 5.47 -2.88 -11.75
C GLU A 105 5.84 -1.77 -12.74
N VAL A 106 6.50 -0.71 -12.26
CA VAL A 106 7.00 0.39 -13.11
C VAL A 106 8.01 -0.13 -14.13
N MET A 107 8.95 -0.96 -13.68
CA MET A 107 9.98 -1.52 -14.56
C MET A 107 9.37 -2.42 -15.63
N ALA A 108 8.41 -3.28 -15.27
CA ALA A 108 7.71 -4.15 -16.21
C ALA A 108 6.94 -3.35 -17.25
N LYS A 109 6.20 -2.32 -16.85
CA LYS A 109 5.47 -1.43 -17.76
C LYS A 109 6.39 -0.68 -18.72
N ASN A 110 7.54 -0.20 -18.23
CA ASN A 110 8.53 0.48 -19.07
C ASN A 110 9.18 -0.48 -20.08
N TYR A 111 9.49 -1.70 -19.66
CA TYR A 111 10.04 -2.73 -20.55
C TYR A 111 9.08 -3.05 -21.69
N ILE A 112 7.80 -3.24 -21.39
CA ILE A 112 6.77 -3.53 -22.39
C ILE A 112 6.58 -2.32 -23.33
N ALA A 113 6.54 -1.10 -22.79
CA ALA A 113 6.40 0.11 -23.58
C ALA A 113 7.57 0.28 -24.57
N GLN A 114 8.80 -0.01 -24.15
CA GLN A 114 9.99 0.03 -25.01
C GLN A 114 9.91 -0.99 -26.15
N ASN A 115 9.50 -2.21 -25.85
CA ASN A 115 9.35 -3.27 -26.86
C ASN A 115 8.23 -2.99 -27.86
N ALA A 116 7.19 -2.25 -27.46
CA ALA A 116 6.12 -1.80 -28.33
C ALA A 116 6.42 -0.46 -29.04
N HIS A 117 7.64 0.06 -28.94
CA HIS A 117 8.03 1.38 -29.46
C HIS A 117 7.17 2.55 -28.96
N LEU A 118 6.55 2.39 -27.79
CA LEU A 118 5.76 3.40 -27.11
C LEU A 118 6.64 4.27 -26.22
N LYS A 119 6.31 5.55 -26.10
CA LYS A 119 7.01 6.42 -25.12
C LYS A 119 6.66 5.95 -23.71
N ALA A 120 7.69 5.56 -22.95
CA ALA A 120 7.54 5.24 -21.54
C ALA A 120 7.01 6.48 -20.79
N LYS A 121 5.86 6.33 -20.13
CA LYS A 121 5.33 7.34 -19.21
C LYS A 121 5.72 6.95 -17.80
N ILE A 122 6.20 7.91 -17.01
CA ILE A 122 6.39 7.68 -15.58
C ILE A 122 4.99 7.53 -14.96
N PRO A 123 4.66 6.36 -14.40
CA PRO A 123 3.33 6.15 -13.82
C PRO A 123 3.27 6.86 -12.46
N VAL A 124 2.78 8.09 -12.48
CA VAL A 124 2.64 8.95 -11.30
C VAL A 124 1.88 8.24 -10.17
N PHE A 125 0.86 7.45 -10.54
CA PHE A 125 0.07 6.71 -9.57
C PHE A 125 0.90 5.69 -8.77
N GLN A 126 1.77 4.92 -9.43
CA GLN A 126 2.65 3.96 -8.75
C GLN A 126 3.69 4.67 -7.87
N ALA A 127 4.20 5.82 -8.31
CA ALA A 127 5.09 6.63 -7.48
C ALA A 127 4.39 7.12 -6.21
N VAL A 128 3.16 7.60 -6.32
CA VAL A 128 2.34 7.99 -5.15
C VAL A 128 2.13 6.82 -4.21
N LEU A 129 1.77 5.64 -4.73
CA LEU A 129 1.59 4.44 -3.92
C LEU A 129 2.87 4.02 -3.20
N LEU A 130 4.02 4.11 -3.88
CA LEU A 130 5.33 3.83 -3.30
C LEU A 130 5.61 4.73 -2.09
N PHE A 131 5.42 6.04 -2.25
CA PHE A 131 5.61 7.00 -1.16
C PHE A 131 4.61 6.80 -0.02
N LEU A 132 3.35 6.50 -0.31
CA LEU A 132 2.35 6.19 0.71
C LEU A 132 2.70 4.91 1.48
N GLY A 133 3.16 3.86 0.79
CA GLY A 133 3.59 2.61 1.41
C GLY A 133 4.79 2.81 2.35
N LEU A 134 5.83 3.47 1.89
CA LEU A 134 7.00 3.78 2.73
C LEU A 134 6.66 4.76 3.85
N GLY A 135 5.74 5.68 3.62
CA GLY A 135 5.28 6.67 4.60
C GLY A 135 4.54 6.06 5.80
N GLN A 136 4.07 4.80 5.70
CA GLN A 136 3.46 4.12 6.85
C GLN A 136 4.46 3.88 7.98
N ILE A 137 5.73 3.68 7.67
CA ILE A 137 6.79 3.45 8.67
C ILE A 137 6.94 4.67 9.60
N PRO A 138 7.20 5.90 9.11
CA PRO A 138 7.29 7.06 9.99
C PRO A 138 5.96 7.41 10.66
N ILE A 139 4.82 7.22 10.00
CA ILE A 139 3.51 7.47 10.60
C ILE A 139 3.34 6.61 11.86
N GLU A 140 3.66 5.32 11.80
CA GLU A 140 3.54 4.43 12.93
C GLU A 140 4.60 4.70 14.00
N LEU A 141 5.81 5.05 13.60
CA LEU A 141 6.88 5.42 14.54
C LEU A 141 6.48 6.64 15.37
N PHE A 142 5.93 7.68 14.74
CA PHE A 142 5.44 8.89 15.43
C PHE A 142 4.14 8.68 16.22
N SER A 143 3.40 7.60 15.92
CA SER A 143 2.18 7.23 16.63
C SER A 143 2.46 6.33 17.84
N ARG A 144 3.71 5.97 18.08
CA ARG A 144 4.12 5.12 19.18
C ARG A 144 3.84 5.78 20.53
N LYS A 145 3.29 5.02 21.46
CA LYS A 145 3.09 5.50 22.84
C LYS A 145 4.45 5.76 23.48
N PRO A 146 4.64 6.89 24.20
CA PRO A 146 5.89 7.19 24.90
C PRO A 146 6.35 6.08 25.85
N GLU A 147 5.41 5.42 26.51
CA GLU A 147 5.65 4.32 27.45
C GLU A 147 6.33 3.09 26.81
N LEU A 148 6.32 2.99 25.50
CA LEU A 148 6.96 1.90 24.75
C LEU A 148 8.35 2.29 24.22
N LEU A 149 8.78 3.54 24.45
CA LEU A 149 10.09 4.06 24.02
C LEU A 149 11.19 3.77 25.06
N ASP A 150 10.81 3.58 26.31
CA ASP A 150 11.68 3.23 27.44
C ASP A 150 11.75 1.69 27.58
#